data_97aec6db9fb92af57175dc3a27154f56
#
_entry.id   97aec6db9fb92af57175dc3a27154f56
#
_cell.length_a   1.000
_cell.length_b   1.000
_cell.length_c   1.000
_cell.angle_alpha   90.00
_cell.angle_beta   90.00
_cell.angle_gamma   90.00
#
_symmetry.space_group_name_H-M   'P 1'
#
loop_
_entity.id
_entity.type
_entity.pdbx_description
1 polymer ?
#
loop_
_entity_poly.entity_id
_entity_poly.type
_entity_poly.pdbx_seq_one_letter_code
_entity_poly.pdbx_strand_id
1 'polypeptide(L)'
;TDAKLAEIFEVENFYVMEAVRNTAAEGVTDAFGFIGGKNALLTYTPSTMGLRTPGAGAIFCWDSIPGVSGMGITVESFSDDALKRQQIAELIQVKSSDDMKLIGAEMGYFFEACVA
;
A
#
# COMPACT_ATOMS: atom_id res chain seq x y z
N THR A 1 -15.86 9.51 -15.10
CA THR A 1 -14.42 9.23 -15.15
C THR A 1 -13.73 10.00 -14.04
N ASP A 2 -12.66 9.45 -13.50
CA ASP A 2 -11.88 10.01 -12.38
C ASP A 2 -11.43 11.44 -12.63
N ALA A 3 -11.08 11.77 -13.89
CA ALA A 3 -10.74 13.12 -14.31
C ALA A 3 -11.89 14.14 -14.10
N LYS A 4 -13.14 13.75 -14.33
CA LYS A 4 -14.30 14.63 -14.08
C LYS A 4 -14.57 14.81 -12.59
N LEU A 5 -14.30 13.78 -11.79
CA LEU A 5 -14.43 13.86 -10.35
C LEU A 5 -13.32 14.76 -9.77
N ALA A 6 -12.09 14.63 -10.27
CA ALA A 6 -11.00 15.53 -9.89
C ALA A 6 -11.32 17.00 -10.18
N GLU A 7 -11.94 17.29 -11.34
CA GLU A 7 -12.39 18.63 -11.71
C GLU A 7 -13.51 19.17 -10.80
N ILE A 8 -14.49 18.32 -10.45
CA ILE A 8 -15.60 18.71 -9.55
C ILE A 8 -15.11 19.02 -8.14
N PHE A 9 -14.15 18.23 -7.63
CA PHE A 9 -13.59 18.44 -6.30
C PHE A 9 -12.40 19.41 -6.27
N GLU A 10 -12.02 19.96 -7.44
CA GLU A 10 -10.87 20.87 -7.58
C GLU A 10 -9.57 20.29 -7.01
N VAL A 11 -9.37 18.97 -7.18
CA VAL A 11 -8.16 18.24 -6.74
C VAL A 11 -7.29 17.88 -7.95
N GLU A 12 -5.99 17.80 -7.73
CA GLU A 12 -5.03 17.44 -8.79
C GLU A 12 -5.19 15.99 -9.23
N ASN A 13 -5.41 15.09 -8.28
CA ASN A 13 -5.57 13.66 -8.53
C ASN A 13 -6.75 13.10 -7.74
N PHE A 14 -7.50 12.22 -8.37
CA PHE A 14 -8.60 11.49 -7.75
C PHE A 14 -8.41 9.99 -7.98
N TYR A 15 -8.44 9.21 -6.91
CA TYR A 15 -8.26 7.77 -6.96
C TYR A 15 -9.43 7.05 -6.31
N VAL A 16 -10.01 6.08 -7.01
CA VAL A 16 -11.01 5.18 -6.45
C VAL A 16 -10.33 3.92 -5.94
N MET A 17 -10.54 3.59 -4.67
CA MET A 17 -10.02 2.36 -4.10
C MET A 17 -10.93 1.18 -4.50
N GLU A 18 -10.47 0.38 -5.45
CA GLU A 18 -11.19 -0.81 -5.96
C GLU A 18 -10.77 -2.10 -5.27
N ALA A 19 -9.85 -2.03 -4.30
CA ALA A 19 -9.35 -3.20 -3.61
C ALA A 19 -10.44 -3.88 -2.78
N VAL A 20 -10.61 -5.18 -2.99
CA VAL A 20 -11.57 -6.02 -2.29
C VAL A 20 -10.86 -7.06 -1.42
N ARG A 21 -11.49 -7.47 -0.33
CA ARG A 21 -11.05 -8.58 0.50
C ARG A 21 -12.16 -9.59 0.68
N ASN A 22 -11.81 -10.85 0.80
CA ASN A 22 -12.74 -11.87 1.24
C ASN A 22 -12.96 -11.75 2.75
N THR A 23 -14.20 -11.59 3.17
CA THR A 23 -14.61 -11.48 4.58
C THR A 23 -15.21 -12.79 5.10
N ALA A 24 -15.36 -13.81 4.25
CA ALA A 24 -15.87 -15.11 4.65
C ALA A 24 -14.87 -15.85 5.53
N ALA A 25 -15.36 -16.66 6.46
CA ALA A 25 -14.55 -17.60 7.21
C ALA A 25 -14.11 -18.77 6.32
N GLU A 26 -13.04 -19.43 6.73
CA GLU A 26 -12.54 -20.62 6.01
C GLU A 26 -13.64 -21.71 5.88
N GLY A 27 -13.82 -22.24 4.68
CA GLY A 27 -14.81 -23.29 4.37
C GLY A 27 -16.24 -22.78 4.14
N VAL A 28 -16.47 -21.47 4.13
CA VAL A 28 -17.78 -20.84 3.80
C VAL A 28 -17.70 -20.22 2.39
N THR A 29 -18.85 -20.01 1.76
CA THR A 29 -18.95 -19.33 0.47
C THR A 29 -18.32 -17.94 0.56
N ASP A 30 -17.50 -17.60 -0.45
CA ASP A 30 -16.77 -16.33 -0.49
C ASP A 30 -17.71 -15.12 -0.42
N ALA A 31 -17.35 -14.17 0.44
CA ALA A 31 -18.03 -12.89 0.57
C ALA A 31 -16.99 -11.76 0.39
N PHE A 32 -17.12 -11.00 -0.68
CA PHE A 32 -16.20 -9.92 -0.99
C PHE A 32 -16.73 -8.57 -0.53
N GLY A 33 -15.87 -7.78 0.09
CA GLY A 33 -16.15 -6.40 0.50
C GLY A 33 -15.00 -5.47 0.13
N PHE A 34 -15.32 -4.23 -0.19
CA PHE A 34 -14.31 -3.20 -0.46
C PHE A 34 -13.54 -2.86 0.82
N ILE A 35 -12.20 -2.77 0.71
CA ILE A 35 -11.33 -2.46 1.85
C ILE A 35 -11.55 -1.02 2.31
N GLY A 36 -11.72 -0.08 1.40
CA GLY A 36 -11.96 1.33 1.71
C GLY A 36 -13.35 1.62 2.30
N GLY A 37 -14.29 0.69 2.15
CA GLY A 37 -15.67 0.90 2.60
C GLY A 37 -16.33 2.10 1.91
N LYS A 38 -17.04 2.91 2.70
CA LYS A 38 -17.74 4.12 2.25
C LYS A 38 -17.01 5.41 2.66
N ASN A 39 -15.71 5.33 2.84
CA ASN A 39 -14.88 6.41 3.36
C ASN A 39 -14.15 7.14 2.22
N ALA A 40 -13.81 8.40 2.45
CA ALA A 40 -12.95 9.16 1.56
C ALA A 40 -11.81 9.81 2.36
N LEU A 41 -10.67 9.96 1.72
CA LEU A 41 -9.49 10.58 2.30
C LEU A 41 -9.01 11.68 1.36
N LEU A 42 -8.97 12.91 1.86
CA LEU A 42 -8.37 14.04 1.20
C LEU A 42 -6.99 14.27 1.80
N THR A 43 -5.94 14.28 0.99
CA THR A 43 -4.56 14.45 1.46
C THR A 43 -3.81 15.42 0.57
N TYR A 44 -2.96 16.22 1.18
CA TYR A 44 -1.96 16.99 0.47
C TYR A 44 -0.67 16.18 0.34
N THR A 45 -0.26 15.98 -0.90
CA THR A 45 1.00 15.29 -1.24
C THR A 45 1.86 16.23 -2.07
N PRO A 46 3.05 16.63 -1.59
CA PRO A 46 3.94 17.49 -2.36
C PRO A 46 4.53 16.73 -3.55
N SER A 47 4.80 17.42 -4.64
CA SER A 47 5.42 16.84 -5.84
C SER A 47 6.83 16.29 -5.60
N THR A 48 7.53 16.83 -4.61
CA THR A 48 8.87 16.35 -4.22
C THR A 48 8.92 16.29 -2.69
N MET A 49 9.12 15.08 -2.15
CA MET A 49 9.31 14.89 -0.72
C MET A 49 10.70 15.37 -0.28
N GLY A 50 10.76 16.10 0.80
CA GLY A 50 12.00 16.61 1.37
C GLY A 50 11.89 16.78 2.88
N LEU A 51 13.03 16.94 3.55
CA LEU A 51 13.12 17.00 5.02
C LEU A 51 12.27 18.14 5.65
N ARG A 52 11.97 19.17 4.86
CA ARG A 52 11.22 20.37 5.30
C ARG A 52 9.97 20.62 4.46
N THR A 53 9.57 19.65 3.65
CA THR A 53 8.40 19.78 2.79
C THR A 53 7.18 19.25 3.52
N PRO A 54 6.14 20.08 3.75
CA PRO A 54 4.93 19.60 4.41
C PRO A 54 4.21 18.58 3.53
N GLY A 55 3.62 17.57 4.15
CA GLY A 55 2.81 16.54 3.51
C GLY A 55 2.02 15.77 4.55
N ALA A 56 0.91 15.16 4.16
CA ALA A 56 0.06 14.40 5.08
C ALA A 56 0.77 13.15 5.60
N GLY A 57 1.44 12.42 4.72
CA GLY A 57 2.16 11.21 5.10
C GLY A 57 3.11 10.74 4.01
N ALA A 58 3.96 9.80 4.35
CA ALA A 58 4.89 9.17 3.43
C ALA A 58 5.18 7.73 3.81
N ILE A 59 5.62 6.97 2.83
CA ILE A 59 6.19 5.64 3.02
C ILE A 59 7.70 5.82 3.01
N PHE A 60 8.34 5.48 4.12
CA PHE A 60 9.80 5.51 4.25
C PHE A 60 10.33 4.11 3.96
N CYS A 61 11.25 4.02 3.03
CA CYS A 61 11.95 2.79 2.71
C CYS A 61 13.41 2.92 3.14
N TRP A 62 13.96 1.87 3.72
CA TRP A 62 15.36 1.82 4.07
C TRP A 62 16.09 0.82 3.18
N ASP A 63 16.93 1.32 2.30
CA ASP A 63 17.70 0.56 1.30
C ASP A 63 19.07 0.07 1.80
N SER A 64 19.51 0.54 2.97
CA SER A 64 20.82 0.18 3.53
C SER A 64 20.80 -1.09 4.38
N ILE A 65 19.71 -1.84 4.40
CA ILE A 65 19.64 -3.13 5.09
C ILE A 65 20.30 -4.19 4.21
N PRO A 66 21.23 -5.00 4.75
CA PRO A 66 21.84 -6.10 3.99
C PRO A 66 20.78 -7.06 3.43
N GLY A 67 20.84 -7.33 2.12
CA GLY A 67 19.90 -8.21 1.42
C GLY A 67 18.57 -7.56 1.05
N VAL A 68 18.44 -6.23 1.16
CA VAL A 68 17.32 -5.46 0.63
C VAL A 68 17.86 -4.42 -0.36
N SER A 69 17.32 -4.38 -1.56
CA SER A 69 17.73 -3.42 -2.59
C SER A 69 16.54 -2.74 -3.24
N GLY A 70 16.79 -1.54 -3.79
CA GLY A 70 15.76 -0.73 -4.42
C GLY A 70 14.74 -0.20 -3.42
N MET A 71 13.50 -0.03 -3.80
CA MET A 71 12.43 0.54 -2.95
C MET A 71 12.02 -0.36 -1.76
N GLY A 72 13.00 -0.95 -1.08
CA GLY A 72 12.76 -1.78 0.09
C GLY A 72 12.21 -3.18 -0.20
N ILE A 73 12.16 -3.62 -1.45
CA ILE A 73 11.69 -4.95 -1.84
C ILE A 73 12.82 -5.69 -2.56
N THR A 74 13.20 -6.84 -2.02
CA THR A 74 14.16 -7.77 -2.64
C THR A 74 13.53 -9.14 -2.74
N VAL A 75 13.64 -9.75 -3.90
CA VAL A 75 13.21 -11.13 -4.13
C VAL A 75 14.45 -11.98 -4.35
N GLU A 76 14.65 -12.96 -3.49
CA GLU A 76 15.75 -13.92 -3.56
C GLU A 76 15.18 -15.33 -3.75
N SER A 77 15.76 -16.09 -4.67
CA SER A 77 15.45 -17.49 -4.89
C SER A 77 16.60 -18.32 -4.37
N PHE A 78 16.32 -19.22 -3.45
CA PHE A 78 17.30 -20.14 -2.88
C PHE A 78 17.01 -21.56 -3.33
N SER A 79 18.04 -22.21 -3.81
CA SER A 79 18.03 -23.62 -4.11
C SER A 79 18.79 -24.33 -2.99
N ASP A 80 18.08 -24.75 -1.95
CA ASP A 80 18.66 -25.58 -0.91
C ASP A 80 18.70 -27.05 -1.38
N ASP A 81 19.91 -27.61 -1.43
CA ASP A 81 20.12 -29.00 -1.87
C ASP A 81 19.46 -30.01 -0.92
N ALA A 82 19.29 -29.70 0.35
CA ALA A 82 18.58 -30.54 1.30
C ALA A 82 17.07 -30.55 1.05
N LEU A 83 16.49 -29.39 0.76
CA LEU A 83 15.06 -29.28 0.39
C LEU A 83 14.78 -29.89 -0.97
N LYS A 84 15.67 -29.72 -1.95
CA LYS A 84 15.53 -30.35 -3.27
C LYS A 84 15.51 -31.87 -3.21
N ARG A 85 16.32 -32.48 -2.33
CA ARG A 85 16.36 -33.95 -2.17
C ARG A 85 15.12 -34.50 -1.48
N GLN A 86 14.49 -33.72 -0.60
CA GLN A 86 13.33 -34.19 0.17
C GLN A 86 11.99 -33.82 -0.47
N GLN A 87 11.83 -32.66 -1.10
CA GLN A 87 10.53 -32.14 -1.50
C GLN A 87 10.46 -31.55 -2.91
N ILE A 88 11.55 -31.54 -3.69
CA ILE A 88 11.61 -30.89 -5.02
C ILE A 88 11.04 -29.45 -4.92
N ALA A 89 11.47 -28.70 -3.93
CA ALA A 89 10.99 -27.35 -3.64
C ALA A 89 12.05 -26.29 -3.90
N GLU A 90 11.62 -25.15 -4.40
CA GLU A 90 12.40 -23.92 -4.50
C GLU A 90 11.88 -22.93 -3.46
N LEU A 91 12.79 -22.34 -2.68
CA LEU A 91 12.43 -21.34 -1.68
C LEU A 91 12.56 -19.95 -2.31
N ILE A 92 11.44 -19.23 -2.38
CA ILE A 92 11.42 -17.84 -2.79
C ILE A 92 11.23 -16.98 -1.53
N GLN A 93 12.20 -16.15 -1.25
CA GLN A 93 12.17 -15.21 -0.12
C GLN A 93 11.94 -13.80 -0.64
N VAL A 94 10.92 -13.13 -0.13
CA VAL A 94 10.64 -11.72 -0.38
C VAL A 94 10.91 -10.95 0.90
N LYS A 95 11.76 -9.92 0.80
CA LYS A 95 12.09 -9.02 1.91
C LYS A 95 11.64 -7.62 1.55
N SER A 96 10.96 -6.93 2.46
CA SER A 96 10.65 -5.51 2.36
C SER A 96 11.04 -4.79 3.64
N SER A 97 11.40 -3.51 3.50
CA SER A 97 11.69 -2.63 4.64
C SER A 97 11.04 -1.29 4.36
N ASP A 98 9.80 -1.17 4.80
CA ASP A 98 8.98 0.02 4.63
C ASP A 98 8.24 0.37 5.93
N ASP A 99 8.05 1.66 6.14
CA ASP A 99 7.31 2.17 7.29
C ASP A 99 6.40 3.32 6.82
N MET A 100 5.11 3.17 7.04
CA MET A 100 4.10 4.18 6.71
C MET A 100 3.95 5.14 7.86
N LYS A 101 4.26 6.41 7.64
CA LYS A 101 4.19 7.46 8.67
C LYS A 101 3.23 8.56 8.27
N LEU A 102 2.37 8.93 9.20
CA LEU A 102 1.65 10.18 9.16
C LEU A 102 2.59 11.29 9.64
N ILE A 103 2.90 12.26 8.76
CA ILE A 103 3.86 13.34 9.05
C ILE A 103 3.12 14.58 9.54
N GLY A 104 2.07 14.98 8.84
CA GLY A 104 1.25 16.14 9.16
C GLY A 104 -0.23 15.80 9.13
N ALA A 105 -0.81 15.48 10.29
CA ALA A 105 -2.23 15.17 10.40
C ALA A 105 -3.14 16.30 9.92
N GLU A 106 -2.65 17.55 10.00
CA GLU A 106 -3.36 18.74 9.55
C GLU A 106 -3.39 18.91 8.02
N MET A 107 -2.55 18.14 7.30
CA MET A 107 -2.47 18.13 5.84
C MET A 107 -3.39 17.10 5.18
N GLY A 108 -4.27 16.48 5.95
CA GLY A 108 -5.24 15.51 5.46
C GLY A 108 -6.56 15.58 6.21
N TYR A 109 -7.62 15.14 5.57
CA TYR A 109 -8.93 15.03 6.18
C TYR A 109 -9.59 13.71 5.80
N PHE A 110 -10.06 12.98 6.80
CA PHE A 110 -10.74 11.70 6.63
C PHE A 110 -12.25 11.88 6.78
N PHE A 111 -12.98 11.47 5.77
CA PHE A 111 -14.44 11.47 5.75
C PHE A 111 -14.92 10.04 5.98
N GLU A 112 -15.60 9.82 7.10
CA GLU A 112 -16.20 8.53 7.42
C GLU A 112 -17.62 8.45 6.86
N ALA A 113 -17.96 7.31 6.23
CA ALA A 113 -19.29 7.00 5.69
C ALA A 113 -19.88 8.11 4.81
N CYS A 114 -19.06 8.76 3.99
CA CYS A 114 -19.47 9.89 3.15
C CYS A 114 -20.14 9.48 1.83
N VAL A 115 -20.08 8.20 1.48
CA VAL A 115 -20.67 7.65 0.26
C VAL A 115 -21.88 6.77 0.61
N ALA A 116 -22.98 6.93 -0.12
CA ALA A 116 -24.22 6.20 0.13
C ALA A 116 -24.15 4.72 -0.28
#